data_246dad27988525c8412cdc7f484a5dbe
#
_entry.id   246dad27988525c8412cdc7f484a5dbe
#
_cell.length_a   1.000
_cell.length_b   1.000
_cell.length_c   1.000
_cell.angle_alpha   90.00
_cell.angle_beta   90.00
_cell.angle_gamma   90.00
#
_symmetry.space_group_name_H-M   'P 1'
#
loop_
_entity.id
_entity.type
_entity.pdbx_description
1 polymer ?
#
loop_
_entity_poly.entity_id
_entity_poly.type
_entity_poly.pdbx_seq_one_letter_code
_entity_poly.pdbx_strand_id
1 'polypeptide(L)'
;MFQEVINSEIYIDKTMLIGELNRMICTSDKYVCISRPRRFGKSMAANMLTAYYSRGCDSREMFENLKISKADSFEKHLNKYNVISFDMQKFLVKTESVEEMIQEMEEEILDEVLAEYPQLERYKRLDLSKAAGKVFAETGVPFVFIIDEWDCVLRYYKDDESAQKTYLDYLYALFKGQPYVALAYMTGILPIKKYGVHSALNMFNEYSMEGAYPFSEFTGFTEEETEKLCKQYDIDINETKKWYNGYNVDGIAIYNPRSVVEVCRRRRFTNYWSKTETYNALKMPINLNFDGLKEKIEKMIAGENIILDTGTFQNDMSSFHYADDVLTLLIHLGYLTYDFDTQSCWIPNMEVQQEFVRSIKGGGWEPVINAINQSEECLKATLSGDEETVARIVEQTHQENTSIIKYNDENALACVVTLAFYTARNQYEIIRELPTGKGYADIAFLPRPNENVPAIVVELKKEQDASIALEQIRNRQYTEKLSAYSGEIILVGINYTTDPNTEYKKHTCRIEKIVK
;
A
#
# COMPACT_ATOMS: atom_id res chain seq x y z
N MET A 1 3.74 -0.10 28.05
CA MET A 1 3.58 0.03 26.59
C MET A 1 2.13 0.17 26.16
N PHE A 2 1.21 -0.82 26.34
CA PHE A 2 -0.19 -0.64 25.90
C PHE A 2 -0.93 0.50 26.64
N GLN A 3 -0.69 0.68 27.94
CA GLN A 3 -1.24 1.82 28.72
C GLN A 3 -0.85 3.19 28.10
N GLU A 4 0.36 3.34 27.62
CA GLU A 4 0.81 4.59 26.97
C GLU A 4 0.06 4.84 25.65
N VAL A 5 -0.27 3.77 24.94
CA VAL A 5 -1.05 3.84 23.68
C VAL A 5 -2.48 4.31 23.96
N ILE A 6 -3.14 3.76 24.97
CA ILE A 6 -4.50 4.16 25.36
C ILE A 6 -4.53 5.63 25.81
N ASN A 7 -3.49 6.07 26.51
CA ASN A 7 -3.36 7.43 27.01
C ASN A 7 -2.94 8.45 25.93
N SER A 8 -2.72 7.99 24.69
CA SER A 8 -2.37 8.90 23.60
C SER A 8 -3.55 9.80 23.23
N GLU A 9 -3.25 11.04 22.82
CA GLU A 9 -4.25 12.04 22.37
C GLU A 9 -5.20 11.49 21.31
N ILE A 10 -4.65 10.69 20.39
CA ILE A 10 -5.42 10.02 19.33
C ILE A 10 -5.22 8.51 19.51
N TYR A 11 -6.26 7.85 19.96
CA TYR A 11 -6.35 6.40 20.08
C TYR A 11 -7.59 5.88 19.36
N ILE A 12 -7.44 4.87 18.52
CA ILE A 12 -8.54 4.15 17.88
C ILE A 12 -8.60 2.75 18.46
N ASP A 13 -9.75 2.42 19.01
CA ASP A 13 -9.98 1.14 19.67
C ASP A 13 -10.12 0.00 18.66
N LYS A 14 -9.07 -0.84 18.58
CA LYS A 14 -8.98 -2.07 17.78
C LYS A 14 -9.05 -3.34 18.62
N THR A 15 -9.53 -3.24 19.87
CA THR A 15 -9.51 -4.38 20.81
C THR A 15 -10.38 -5.56 20.38
N MET A 16 -11.29 -5.40 19.40
CA MET A 16 -12.05 -6.51 18.83
C MET A 16 -11.16 -7.53 18.07
N LEU A 17 -9.92 -7.18 17.72
CA LEU A 17 -8.89 -8.15 17.32
C LEU A 17 -8.76 -9.31 18.33
N ILE A 18 -8.80 -8.98 19.62
CA ILE A 18 -8.79 -9.97 20.70
C ILE A 18 -10.00 -10.91 20.60
N GLY A 19 -11.17 -10.38 20.25
CA GLY A 19 -12.39 -11.15 20.09
C GLY A 19 -12.27 -12.23 19.00
N GLU A 20 -11.65 -11.90 17.87
CA GLU A 20 -11.38 -12.87 16.80
C GLU A 20 -10.32 -13.91 17.23
N LEU A 21 -9.24 -13.47 17.85
CA LEU A 21 -8.20 -14.39 18.34
C LEU A 21 -8.72 -15.32 19.46
N ASN A 22 -9.63 -14.86 20.30
CA ASN A 22 -10.28 -15.69 21.32
C ASN A 22 -11.07 -16.86 20.75
N ARG A 23 -11.52 -16.79 19.49
CA ARG A 23 -12.15 -17.93 18.78
C ARG A 23 -11.15 -18.96 18.30
N MET A 24 -9.91 -18.55 18.08
CA MET A 24 -8.83 -19.38 17.53
C MET A 24 -7.97 -20.01 18.62
N ILE A 25 -7.90 -19.40 19.80
CA ILE A 25 -7.05 -19.85 20.91
C ILE A 25 -7.40 -21.28 21.33
N CYS A 26 -6.41 -22.14 21.52
CA CYS A 26 -6.54 -23.59 21.83
C CYS A 26 -7.30 -24.41 20.76
N THR A 27 -7.37 -23.94 19.50
CA THR A 27 -7.95 -24.67 18.37
C THR A 27 -6.87 -25.05 17.35
N SER A 28 -7.25 -25.66 16.22
CA SER A 28 -6.35 -25.88 15.08
C SER A 28 -5.86 -24.57 14.44
N ASP A 29 -6.63 -23.50 14.56
CA ASP A 29 -6.38 -22.19 13.95
C ASP A 29 -5.54 -21.25 14.82
N LYS A 30 -4.95 -21.77 15.88
CA LYS A 30 -4.15 -21.03 16.87
C LYS A 30 -2.85 -20.42 16.35
N TYR A 31 -2.46 -20.73 15.13
CA TYR A 31 -1.24 -20.19 14.51
C TYR A 31 -1.63 -19.07 13.53
N VAL A 32 -1.38 -17.83 13.92
CA VAL A 32 -1.83 -16.62 13.21
C VAL A 32 -0.62 -15.78 12.83
N CYS A 33 -0.49 -15.45 11.53
CA CYS A 33 0.52 -14.52 11.03
C CYS A 33 -0.17 -13.36 10.32
N ILE A 34 0.01 -12.13 10.85
CA ILE A 34 -0.55 -10.91 10.25
C ILE A 34 0.55 -10.07 9.63
N SER A 35 0.57 -10.00 8.31
CA SER A 35 1.55 -9.23 7.55
C SER A 35 0.93 -7.92 7.05
N ARG A 36 1.54 -6.79 7.43
CA ARG A 36 1.10 -5.44 7.06
C ARG A 36 2.29 -4.53 6.80
N PRO A 37 2.13 -3.52 5.95
CA PRO A 37 3.15 -2.50 5.76
C PRO A 37 3.58 -1.85 7.08
N ARG A 38 4.70 -1.17 7.07
CA ARG A 38 5.16 -0.38 8.23
C ARG A 38 4.10 0.65 8.63
N ARG A 39 3.97 0.88 9.97
CA ARG A 39 3.10 1.90 10.59
C ARG A 39 1.59 1.66 10.51
N PHE A 40 1.20 0.42 10.23
CA PHE A 40 -0.20 0.00 10.29
C PHE A 40 -0.65 -0.44 11.69
N GLY A 41 0.16 -0.25 12.73
CA GLY A 41 -0.23 -0.53 14.12
C GLY A 41 0.09 -1.94 14.61
N LYS A 42 0.94 -2.72 13.92
CA LYS A 42 1.32 -4.10 14.27
C LYS A 42 1.83 -4.24 15.71
N SER A 43 2.87 -3.47 16.07
CA SER A 43 3.46 -3.51 17.41
C SER A 43 2.48 -3.04 18.49
N MET A 44 1.54 -2.14 18.17
CA MET A 44 0.48 -1.74 19.08
C MET A 44 -0.48 -2.90 19.36
N ALA A 45 -0.83 -3.67 18.31
CA ALA A 45 -1.62 -4.88 18.45
C ALA A 45 -0.88 -5.93 19.32
N ALA A 46 0.41 -6.18 19.06
CA ALA A 46 1.23 -7.08 19.85
C ALA A 46 1.26 -6.69 21.34
N ASN A 47 1.47 -5.41 21.64
CA ASN A 47 1.45 -4.89 23.04
C ASN A 47 0.07 -5.03 23.69
N MET A 48 -1.00 -4.81 22.93
CA MET A 48 -2.39 -4.99 23.40
C MET A 48 -2.66 -6.46 23.77
N LEU A 49 -2.26 -7.39 22.91
CA LEU A 49 -2.44 -8.83 23.13
C LEU A 49 -1.61 -9.30 24.33
N THR A 50 -0.37 -8.83 24.46
CA THR A 50 0.49 -9.11 25.61
C THR A 50 -0.19 -8.68 26.91
N ALA A 51 -0.70 -7.46 26.97
CA ALA A 51 -1.41 -6.95 28.14
C ALA A 51 -2.68 -7.74 28.48
N TYR A 52 -3.43 -8.16 27.45
CA TYR A 52 -4.69 -8.86 27.66
C TYR A 52 -4.50 -10.30 28.13
N TYR A 53 -3.62 -11.06 27.51
CA TYR A 53 -3.47 -12.49 27.81
C TYR A 53 -2.61 -12.79 29.03
N SER A 54 -1.66 -11.93 29.39
CA SER A 54 -0.67 -12.19 30.43
C SER A 54 -1.29 -12.36 31.81
N ARG A 55 -1.04 -13.52 32.43
CA ARG A 55 -1.41 -13.79 33.84
C ARG A 55 -0.49 -13.12 34.86
N GLY A 56 0.68 -12.64 34.41
CA GLY A 56 1.66 -11.97 35.27
C GLY A 56 1.29 -10.54 35.66
N CYS A 57 0.18 -10.00 35.14
CA CYS A 57 -0.30 -8.66 35.50
C CYS A 57 -1.82 -8.63 35.53
N ASP A 58 -2.40 -7.74 36.36
CA ASP A 58 -3.83 -7.40 36.28
C ASP A 58 -4.00 -6.20 35.34
N SER A 59 -4.54 -6.46 34.16
CA SER A 59 -4.74 -5.45 33.12
C SER A 59 -6.22 -5.07 32.92
N ARG A 60 -7.13 -5.55 33.77
CA ARG A 60 -8.58 -5.36 33.65
C ARG A 60 -8.97 -3.90 33.42
N GLU A 61 -8.44 -2.99 34.22
CA GLU A 61 -8.77 -1.56 34.14
C GLU A 61 -8.41 -0.95 32.76
N MET A 62 -7.40 -1.49 32.08
CA MET A 62 -7.02 -1.03 30.75
C MET A 62 -8.09 -1.33 29.69
N PHE A 63 -8.89 -2.37 29.90
CA PHE A 63 -9.84 -2.87 28.90
C PHE A 63 -11.32 -2.58 29.22
N GLU A 64 -11.66 -2.19 30.45
CA GLU A 64 -13.04 -2.02 30.91
C GLU A 64 -13.89 -1.08 30.02
N ASN A 65 -13.28 -0.03 29.49
CA ASN A 65 -13.93 0.97 28.67
C ASN A 65 -13.75 0.75 27.16
N LEU A 66 -13.11 -0.36 26.76
CA LEU A 66 -12.83 -0.68 25.37
C LEU A 66 -13.86 -1.68 24.80
N LYS A 67 -13.92 -1.77 23.48
CA LYS A 67 -14.95 -2.57 22.79
C LYS A 67 -14.94 -4.04 23.21
N ILE A 68 -13.77 -4.62 23.47
CA ILE A 68 -13.60 -6.02 23.88
C ILE A 68 -14.27 -6.36 25.21
N SER A 69 -14.41 -5.39 26.13
CA SER A 69 -15.05 -5.63 27.42
C SER A 69 -16.51 -6.09 27.32
N LYS A 70 -17.14 -5.82 26.17
CA LYS A 70 -18.52 -6.22 25.88
C LYS A 70 -18.64 -7.59 25.22
N ALA A 71 -17.51 -8.22 24.89
CA ALA A 71 -17.53 -9.55 24.25
C ALA A 71 -17.69 -10.66 25.29
N ASP A 72 -18.50 -11.68 25.00
CA ASP A 72 -18.72 -12.84 25.88
C ASP A 72 -17.43 -13.57 26.25
N SER A 73 -16.43 -13.49 25.35
CA SER A 73 -15.13 -14.13 25.55
C SER A 73 -14.17 -13.33 26.46
N PHE A 74 -14.51 -12.08 26.83
CA PHE A 74 -13.62 -11.18 27.57
C PHE A 74 -13.08 -11.82 28.87
N GLU A 75 -13.97 -12.18 29.78
CA GLU A 75 -13.62 -12.75 31.09
C GLU A 75 -12.93 -14.12 30.98
N LYS A 76 -13.25 -14.87 29.95
CA LYS A 76 -12.73 -16.23 29.75
C LYS A 76 -11.23 -16.26 29.51
N HIS A 77 -10.68 -15.24 28.85
CA HIS A 77 -9.30 -15.23 28.38
C HIS A 77 -8.44 -14.12 28.99
N LEU A 78 -9.05 -13.10 29.63
CA LEU A 78 -8.31 -12.00 30.26
C LEU A 78 -7.38 -12.51 31.37
N ASN A 79 -6.10 -12.26 31.25
CA ASN A 79 -5.05 -12.60 32.23
C ASN A 79 -5.01 -14.11 32.59
N LYS A 80 -5.14 -15.00 31.59
CA LYS A 80 -5.23 -16.45 31.83
C LYS A 80 -4.02 -17.27 31.37
N TYR A 81 -3.11 -16.70 30.61
CA TYR A 81 -2.06 -17.44 29.92
C TYR A 81 -0.66 -17.04 30.36
N ASN A 82 0.29 -17.97 30.25
CA ASN A 82 1.68 -17.59 30.22
C ASN A 82 1.94 -16.89 28.88
N VAL A 83 2.54 -15.70 28.88
CA VAL A 83 2.79 -14.93 27.67
C VAL A 83 4.29 -14.77 27.46
N ILE A 84 4.78 -15.16 26.30
CA ILE A 84 6.11 -14.87 25.79
C ILE A 84 5.96 -13.90 24.63
N SER A 85 6.44 -12.68 24.82
CA SER A 85 6.29 -11.59 23.85
C SER A 85 7.62 -10.92 23.58
N PHE A 86 8.06 -10.89 22.33
CA PHE A 86 9.31 -10.27 21.93
C PHE A 86 9.28 -9.70 20.51
N ASP A 87 10.17 -8.72 20.27
CA ASP A 87 10.47 -8.15 18.97
C ASP A 87 11.76 -8.81 18.46
N MET A 88 11.67 -9.55 17.37
CA MET A 88 12.78 -10.30 16.79
C MET A 88 13.91 -9.38 16.30
N GLN A 89 13.56 -8.19 15.82
CA GLN A 89 14.54 -7.21 15.35
C GLN A 89 15.49 -6.74 16.45
N LYS A 90 15.04 -6.76 17.73
CA LYS A 90 15.82 -6.36 18.88
C LYS A 90 17.05 -7.25 19.10
N PHE A 91 16.90 -8.55 18.85
CA PHE A 91 17.99 -9.51 18.93
C PHE A 91 18.87 -9.48 17.68
N LEU A 92 18.28 -9.37 16.50
CA LEU A 92 19.00 -9.30 15.24
C LEU A 92 20.05 -8.16 15.19
N VAL A 93 19.73 -7.00 15.76
CA VAL A 93 20.65 -5.83 15.75
C VAL A 93 21.84 -6.00 16.69
N LYS A 94 21.74 -6.90 17.69
CA LYS A 94 22.78 -7.10 18.71
C LYS A 94 23.80 -8.18 18.35
N THR A 95 23.53 -9.03 17.36
CA THR A 95 24.26 -10.27 17.05
C THR A 95 24.80 -10.27 15.63
N GLU A 96 25.83 -11.11 15.40
CA GLU A 96 26.51 -11.19 14.10
C GLU A 96 26.00 -12.34 13.23
N SER A 97 25.27 -13.31 13.82
CA SER A 97 24.70 -14.46 13.11
C SER A 97 23.30 -14.81 13.60
N VAL A 98 22.57 -15.60 12.82
CA VAL A 98 21.22 -16.08 13.19
C VAL A 98 21.29 -17.07 14.35
N GLU A 99 22.32 -17.90 14.41
CA GLU A 99 22.55 -18.83 15.50
C GLU A 99 22.76 -18.09 16.84
N GLU A 100 23.61 -17.06 16.83
CA GLU A 100 23.84 -16.20 17.99
C GLU A 100 22.57 -15.46 18.39
N MET A 101 21.80 -14.96 17.43
CA MET A 101 20.52 -14.30 17.67
C MET A 101 19.52 -15.23 18.39
N ILE A 102 19.40 -16.47 17.93
CA ILE A 102 18.52 -17.47 18.54
C ILE A 102 19.01 -17.77 19.96
N GLN A 103 20.31 -17.95 20.16
CA GLN A 103 20.89 -18.22 21.47
C GLN A 103 20.63 -17.08 22.46
N GLU A 104 20.94 -15.84 22.10
CA GLU A 104 20.71 -14.65 22.93
C GLU A 104 19.23 -14.50 23.31
N MET A 105 18.35 -14.71 22.34
CA MET A 105 16.90 -14.67 22.56
C MET A 105 16.45 -15.78 23.52
N GLU A 106 16.92 -17.02 23.35
CA GLU A 106 16.57 -18.11 24.24
C GLU A 106 17.09 -17.87 25.65
N GLU A 107 18.32 -17.38 25.80
CA GLU A 107 18.92 -17.07 27.09
C GLU A 107 18.10 -16.00 27.84
N GLU A 108 17.76 -14.86 27.18
CA GLU A 108 16.95 -13.79 27.79
C GLU A 108 15.56 -14.32 28.24
N ILE A 109 14.89 -15.10 27.39
CA ILE A 109 13.56 -15.63 27.73
C ILE A 109 13.64 -16.73 28.81
N LEU A 110 14.65 -17.62 28.75
CA LEU A 110 14.84 -18.66 29.76
C LEU A 110 15.15 -18.12 31.14
N ASP A 111 15.93 -17.05 31.24
CA ASP A 111 16.20 -16.37 32.49
C ASP A 111 14.91 -15.87 33.15
N GLU A 112 13.98 -15.27 32.36
CA GLU A 112 12.67 -14.85 32.86
C GLU A 112 11.81 -16.04 33.28
N VAL A 113 11.80 -17.13 32.47
CA VAL A 113 11.05 -18.35 32.79
C VAL A 113 11.60 -19.01 34.07
N LEU A 114 12.92 -19.07 34.23
CA LEU A 114 13.56 -19.65 35.44
C LEU A 114 13.33 -18.79 36.68
N ALA A 115 13.29 -17.47 36.55
CA ALA A 115 12.94 -16.57 37.66
C ALA A 115 11.51 -16.83 38.17
N GLU A 116 10.55 -17.11 37.28
CA GLU A 116 9.17 -17.46 37.66
C GLU A 116 9.02 -18.93 38.09
N TYR A 117 9.81 -19.84 37.51
CA TYR A 117 9.76 -21.29 37.74
C TYR A 117 11.14 -21.86 38.15
N PRO A 118 11.71 -21.52 39.32
CA PRO A 118 13.08 -21.91 39.73
C PRO A 118 13.32 -23.41 39.78
N GLN A 119 12.25 -24.22 39.98
CA GLN A 119 12.36 -25.67 40.01
C GLN A 119 12.84 -26.26 38.67
N LEU A 120 12.79 -25.51 37.58
CA LEU A 120 13.27 -25.96 36.28
C LEU A 120 14.80 -26.00 36.17
N GLU A 121 15.54 -25.31 37.00
CA GLU A 121 17.02 -25.34 37.05
C GLU A 121 17.61 -26.74 37.21
N ARG A 122 16.83 -27.68 37.75
CA ARG A 122 17.22 -29.10 37.85
C ARG A 122 17.42 -29.81 36.52
N TYR A 123 16.87 -29.25 35.44
CA TYR A 123 16.98 -29.85 34.09
C TYR A 123 18.24 -29.36 33.39
N LYS A 124 19.06 -30.30 32.92
CA LYS A 124 20.24 -29.99 32.08
C LYS A 124 19.83 -29.75 30.62
N ARG A 125 20.48 -28.78 29.99
CA ARG A 125 20.26 -28.46 28.55
C ARG A 125 18.78 -28.11 28.26
N LEU A 126 18.26 -27.20 29.03
CA LEU A 126 16.93 -26.66 28.82
C LEU A 126 16.99 -25.67 27.65
N ASP A 127 16.19 -25.91 26.63
CA ASP A 127 15.85 -24.92 25.58
C ASP A 127 14.45 -24.39 25.84
N LEU A 128 14.05 -23.35 25.12
CA LEU A 128 12.75 -22.68 25.32
C LEU A 128 11.57 -23.64 25.12
N SER A 129 11.64 -24.53 24.11
CA SER A 129 10.58 -25.52 23.85
C SER A 129 10.42 -26.50 25.02
N LYS A 130 11.54 -27.00 25.56
CA LYS A 130 11.52 -27.90 26.73
C LYS A 130 11.02 -27.20 27.98
N ALA A 131 11.46 -25.95 28.20
CA ALA A 131 11.02 -25.15 29.35
C ALA A 131 9.50 -24.94 29.31
N ALA A 132 8.97 -24.46 28.19
CA ALA A 132 7.53 -24.26 28.00
C ALA A 132 6.73 -25.55 28.18
N GLY A 133 7.24 -26.66 27.64
CA GLY A 133 6.61 -27.98 27.82
C GLY A 133 6.58 -28.43 29.28
N LYS A 134 7.64 -28.19 30.06
CA LYS A 134 7.69 -28.52 31.50
C LYS A 134 6.76 -27.66 32.33
N VAL A 135 6.77 -26.34 32.09
CA VAL A 135 5.83 -25.39 32.76
C VAL A 135 4.40 -25.81 32.50
N PHE A 136 4.06 -26.11 31.23
CA PHE A 136 2.72 -26.55 30.89
C PHE A 136 2.34 -27.88 31.57
N ALA A 137 3.24 -28.85 31.60
CA ALA A 137 2.99 -30.14 32.26
C ALA A 137 2.78 -29.98 33.78
N GLU A 138 3.47 -29.05 34.43
CA GLU A 138 3.37 -28.81 35.89
C GLU A 138 2.15 -27.96 36.26
N THR A 139 1.82 -26.94 35.42
CA THR A 139 0.79 -25.94 35.76
C THR A 139 -0.55 -26.15 35.09
N GLY A 140 -0.59 -26.86 33.98
CA GLY A 140 -1.75 -26.94 33.08
C GLY A 140 -2.06 -25.65 32.31
N VAL A 141 -1.26 -24.59 32.49
CA VAL A 141 -1.47 -23.30 31.84
C VAL A 141 -0.62 -23.20 30.58
N PRO A 142 -1.24 -23.13 29.39
CA PRO A 142 -0.51 -23.03 28.14
C PRO A 142 0.02 -21.61 27.88
N PHE A 143 0.80 -21.50 26.81
CA PHE A 143 1.48 -20.28 26.43
C PHE A 143 0.79 -19.58 25.24
N VAL A 144 0.76 -18.26 25.29
CA VAL A 144 0.52 -17.38 24.15
C VAL A 144 1.86 -16.77 23.75
N PHE A 145 2.28 -17.04 22.52
CA PHE A 145 3.48 -16.47 21.92
C PHE A 145 3.09 -15.27 21.04
N ILE A 146 3.78 -14.15 21.22
CA ILE A 146 3.58 -12.93 20.45
C ILE A 146 4.93 -12.50 19.90
N ILE A 147 5.12 -12.61 18.59
CA ILE A 147 6.38 -12.31 17.90
C ILE A 147 6.16 -11.13 16.98
N ASP A 148 6.75 -9.99 17.30
CA ASP A 148 6.75 -8.83 16.42
C ASP A 148 7.98 -8.85 15.49
N GLU A 149 7.85 -8.29 14.28
CA GLU A 149 8.89 -8.24 13.24
C GLU A 149 9.50 -9.63 12.93
N TRP A 150 8.66 -10.69 12.90
CA TRP A 150 9.13 -12.07 12.69
C TRP A 150 9.96 -12.25 11.41
N ASP A 151 9.68 -11.45 10.38
CA ASP A 151 10.29 -11.51 9.05
C ASP A 151 11.61 -10.74 8.94
N CYS A 152 12.11 -10.12 10.03
CA CYS A 152 13.31 -9.30 9.99
C CYS A 152 14.55 -10.07 9.52
N VAL A 153 14.67 -11.36 9.86
CA VAL A 153 15.77 -12.23 9.40
C VAL A 153 15.72 -12.40 7.89
N LEU A 154 14.52 -12.62 7.31
CA LEU A 154 14.35 -12.77 5.86
C LEU A 154 14.68 -11.48 5.10
N ARG A 155 14.44 -10.32 5.72
CA ARG A 155 14.73 -9.00 5.15
C ARG A 155 16.22 -8.63 5.26
N TYR A 156 16.88 -9.03 6.34
CA TYR A 156 18.27 -8.71 6.60
C TYR A 156 19.23 -9.67 5.87
N TYR A 157 19.01 -10.97 6.02
CA TYR A 157 19.77 -12.04 5.37
C TYR A 157 19.12 -12.49 4.06
N LYS A 158 18.70 -11.51 3.21
CA LYS A 158 17.93 -11.77 1.98
C LYS A 158 18.62 -12.72 1.00
N ASP A 159 19.95 -12.71 0.96
CA ASP A 159 20.78 -13.50 0.05
C ASP A 159 21.43 -14.72 0.75
N ASP A 160 21.13 -14.98 2.03
CA ASP A 160 21.65 -16.10 2.81
C ASP A 160 20.54 -17.11 3.16
N GLU A 161 20.36 -18.07 2.24
CA GLU A 161 19.35 -19.12 2.41
C GLU A 161 19.63 -20.02 3.63
N SER A 162 20.89 -20.21 4.04
CA SER A 162 21.26 -21.03 5.19
C SER A 162 20.81 -20.38 6.47
N ALA A 163 21.08 -19.08 6.63
CA ALA A 163 20.63 -18.29 7.77
C ALA A 163 19.10 -18.29 7.88
N GLN A 164 18.41 -18.04 6.74
CA GLN A 164 16.95 -18.08 6.69
C GLN A 164 16.40 -19.45 7.09
N LYS A 165 17.01 -20.52 6.59
CA LYS A 165 16.61 -21.90 6.91
C LYS A 165 16.78 -22.20 8.40
N THR A 166 17.93 -21.86 9.00
CA THR A 166 18.19 -22.05 10.43
C THR A 166 17.10 -21.39 11.27
N TYR A 167 16.72 -20.17 10.92
CA TYR A 167 15.67 -19.43 11.61
C TYR A 167 14.28 -20.08 11.48
N LEU A 168 13.90 -20.45 10.27
CA LEU A 168 12.60 -21.08 10.02
C LEU A 168 12.50 -22.46 10.68
N ASP A 169 13.57 -23.24 10.66
CA ASP A 169 13.64 -24.55 11.34
C ASP A 169 13.50 -24.39 12.86
N TYR A 170 14.08 -23.33 13.43
CA TYR A 170 13.90 -22.98 14.85
C TYR A 170 12.44 -22.69 15.19
N LEU A 171 11.78 -21.80 14.43
CA LEU A 171 10.36 -21.48 14.66
C LEU A 171 9.46 -22.73 14.46
N TYR A 172 9.78 -23.56 13.49
CA TYR A 172 9.08 -24.83 13.30
C TYR A 172 9.17 -25.74 14.53
N ALA A 173 10.37 -25.92 15.09
CA ALA A 173 10.59 -26.72 16.27
C ALA A 173 9.89 -26.16 17.52
N LEU A 174 9.85 -24.83 17.64
CA LEU A 174 9.19 -24.15 18.77
C LEU A 174 7.66 -24.32 18.73
N PHE A 175 7.04 -24.38 17.55
CA PHE A 175 5.57 -24.32 17.46
C PHE A 175 4.89 -25.59 16.97
N LYS A 176 5.49 -26.31 16.02
CA LYS A 176 4.78 -27.42 15.33
C LYS A 176 4.43 -28.56 16.27
N GLY A 177 3.10 -28.78 16.40
CA GLY A 177 2.57 -29.90 17.20
C GLY A 177 2.78 -29.78 18.71
N GLN A 178 3.15 -28.62 19.21
CA GLN A 178 3.44 -28.42 20.61
C GLN A 178 2.16 -28.22 21.45
N PRO A 179 1.94 -29.03 22.51
CA PRO A 179 0.74 -28.97 23.32
C PRO A 179 0.70 -27.73 24.25
N TYR A 180 1.84 -27.14 24.54
CA TYR A 180 1.94 -25.95 25.37
C TYR A 180 1.51 -24.67 24.64
N VAL A 181 1.35 -24.66 23.33
CA VAL A 181 0.93 -23.48 22.55
C VAL A 181 -0.59 -23.33 22.59
N ALA A 182 -1.08 -22.29 23.23
CA ALA A 182 -2.49 -21.88 23.16
C ALA A 182 -2.75 -21.00 21.95
N LEU A 183 -1.84 -20.06 21.63
CA LEU A 183 -1.89 -19.17 20.49
C LEU A 183 -0.45 -18.79 20.12
N ALA A 184 -0.12 -18.80 18.85
CA ALA A 184 1.08 -18.16 18.33
C ALA A 184 0.66 -17.08 17.35
N TYR A 185 0.90 -15.82 17.74
CA TYR A 185 0.62 -14.62 16.95
C TYR A 185 1.93 -14.02 16.48
N MET A 186 2.13 -14.02 15.17
CA MET A 186 3.29 -13.37 14.56
C MET A 186 2.85 -12.14 13.76
N THR A 187 3.66 -11.11 13.77
CA THR A 187 3.43 -9.94 12.94
C THR A 187 4.70 -9.45 12.27
N GLY A 188 4.59 -9.06 11.01
CA GLY A 188 5.69 -8.64 10.17
C GLY A 188 5.22 -7.83 8.96
N ILE A 189 6.09 -7.64 7.99
CA ILE A 189 5.80 -6.97 6.72
C ILE A 189 5.57 -8.01 5.62
N LEU A 190 6.50 -8.95 5.50
CA LEU A 190 6.43 -9.98 4.48
C LEU A 190 5.51 -11.13 4.91
N PRO A 191 4.77 -11.72 3.98
CA PRO A 191 4.07 -12.96 4.21
C PRO A 191 5.05 -14.13 4.39
N ILE A 192 4.54 -15.27 4.85
CA ILE A 192 5.34 -16.47 5.07
C ILE A 192 5.87 -16.97 3.73
N LYS A 193 7.19 -17.20 3.66
CA LYS A 193 7.87 -17.62 2.44
C LYS A 193 7.34 -18.97 1.93
N LYS A 194 6.96 -19.00 0.66
CA LYS A 194 6.60 -20.22 -0.06
C LYS A 194 7.89 -20.88 -0.54
N TYR A 195 8.46 -21.76 0.27
CA TYR A 195 9.58 -22.57 -0.18
C TYR A 195 9.09 -23.90 -0.74
N GLY A 196 9.59 -24.30 -1.95
CA GLY A 196 9.55 -25.57 -2.59
C GLY A 196 8.99 -26.75 -1.77
N VAL A 197 9.65 -27.88 -1.65
CA VAL A 197 9.10 -29.10 -1.03
C VAL A 197 8.80 -28.99 0.48
N HIS A 198 9.24 -27.94 1.17
CA HIS A 198 9.05 -27.77 2.62
C HIS A 198 8.75 -26.30 2.98
N SER A 199 7.48 -25.92 2.97
CA SER A 199 7.02 -24.72 3.67
C SER A 199 7.23 -24.91 5.17
N ALA A 200 8.30 -24.33 5.74
CA ALA A 200 8.70 -24.57 7.13
C ALA A 200 7.60 -24.17 8.13
N LEU A 201 6.82 -23.13 7.85
CA LEU A 201 5.78 -22.59 8.73
C LEU A 201 4.36 -22.82 8.20
N ASN A 202 4.12 -23.96 7.51
CA ASN A 202 2.82 -24.30 6.90
C ASN A 202 1.65 -24.45 7.89
N MET A 203 1.92 -24.44 9.20
CA MET A 203 0.88 -24.48 10.23
C MET A 203 0.26 -23.09 10.50
N PHE A 204 0.91 -22.01 10.10
CA PHE A 204 0.36 -20.68 10.29
C PHE A 204 -0.67 -20.32 9.23
N ASN A 205 -1.82 -19.82 9.66
CA ASN A 205 -2.77 -19.12 8.82
C ASN A 205 -2.25 -17.70 8.59
N GLU A 206 -2.14 -17.34 7.33
CA GLU A 206 -1.57 -16.07 6.92
C GLU A 206 -2.65 -15.08 6.52
N TYR A 207 -2.49 -13.83 7.00
CA TYR A 207 -3.38 -12.71 6.78
C TYR A 207 -2.57 -11.51 6.29
N SER A 208 -2.54 -11.30 4.96
CA SER A 208 -1.65 -10.33 4.32
C SER A 208 -2.42 -9.19 3.64
N MET A 209 -1.74 -8.40 2.81
CA MET A 209 -2.37 -7.37 1.97
C MET A 209 -3.16 -7.94 0.79
N GLU A 210 -3.01 -9.24 0.50
CA GLU A 210 -3.77 -9.96 -0.53
C GLU A 210 -5.09 -10.53 -0.02
N GLY A 211 -5.17 -10.80 1.30
CA GLY A 211 -6.36 -11.30 1.97
C GLY A 211 -6.14 -11.37 3.48
N ALA A 212 -7.04 -10.80 4.24
CA ALA A 212 -6.88 -10.61 5.67
C ALA A 212 -8.10 -10.98 6.54
N TYR A 213 -9.19 -11.36 5.92
CA TYR A 213 -10.41 -11.70 6.68
C TYR A 213 -10.13 -12.83 7.70
N PRO A 214 -10.53 -12.69 8.98
CA PRO A 214 -11.38 -11.65 9.57
C PRO A 214 -10.63 -10.45 10.15
N PHE A 215 -9.34 -10.26 9.85
CA PHE A 215 -8.48 -9.25 10.47
C PHE A 215 -8.33 -7.94 9.68
N SER A 216 -9.08 -7.76 8.61
CA SER A 216 -8.94 -6.65 7.65
C SER A 216 -9.02 -5.27 8.31
N GLU A 217 -9.90 -5.09 9.32
CA GLU A 217 -10.15 -3.80 9.97
C GLU A 217 -9.23 -3.51 11.17
N PHE A 218 -8.47 -4.49 11.67
CA PHE A 218 -7.79 -4.34 12.96
C PHE A 218 -6.40 -3.74 12.85
N THR A 219 -5.87 -3.63 11.63
CA THR A 219 -4.61 -2.96 11.35
C THR A 219 -4.84 -1.85 10.33
N GLY A 220 -4.36 -0.64 10.63
CA GLY A 220 -4.74 0.56 9.89
C GLY A 220 -6.01 1.22 10.44
N PHE A 221 -6.42 2.35 9.86
CA PHE A 221 -7.69 3.01 10.18
C PHE A 221 -8.70 2.78 9.05
N THR A 222 -9.94 2.46 9.41
CA THR A 222 -11.03 2.37 8.45
C THR A 222 -11.48 3.77 8.00
N GLU A 223 -12.28 3.83 6.94
CA GLU A 223 -12.84 5.10 6.47
C GLU A 223 -13.71 5.77 7.56
N GLU A 224 -14.58 5.01 8.22
CA GLU A 224 -15.43 5.53 9.29
C GLU A 224 -14.63 6.11 10.47
N GLU A 225 -13.56 5.43 10.87
CA GLU A 225 -12.67 5.91 11.94
C GLU A 225 -11.93 7.18 11.53
N THR A 226 -11.48 7.24 10.27
CA THR A 226 -10.80 8.41 9.72
C THR A 226 -11.74 9.60 9.59
N GLU A 227 -12.97 9.40 9.13
CA GLU A 227 -14.00 10.45 9.06
C GLU A 227 -14.32 11.04 10.44
N LYS A 228 -14.41 10.19 11.48
CA LYS A 228 -14.61 10.66 12.87
C LYS A 228 -13.45 11.53 13.34
N LEU A 229 -12.20 11.12 13.06
CA LEU A 229 -11.02 11.91 13.39
C LEU A 229 -10.99 13.23 12.62
N CYS A 230 -11.21 13.22 11.31
CA CYS A 230 -11.25 14.42 10.50
C CYS A 230 -12.29 15.43 11.02
N LYS A 231 -13.47 14.95 11.39
CA LYS A 231 -14.51 15.80 12.00
C LYS A 231 -14.08 16.36 13.36
N GLN A 232 -13.44 15.54 14.21
CA GLN A 232 -12.98 15.94 15.54
C GLN A 232 -11.89 17.02 15.50
N TYR A 233 -10.97 16.91 14.52
CA TYR A 233 -9.81 17.78 14.39
C TYR A 233 -9.98 18.89 13.34
N ASP A 234 -11.16 19.02 12.73
CA ASP A 234 -11.47 19.99 11.67
C ASP A 234 -10.49 19.87 10.48
N ILE A 235 -10.37 18.66 9.95
CA ILE A 235 -9.55 18.30 8.79
C ILE A 235 -10.45 17.93 7.61
N ASP A 236 -10.12 18.41 6.42
CA ASP A 236 -10.86 18.07 5.20
C ASP A 236 -10.73 16.57 4.88
N ILE A 237 -11.87 15.88 4.88
CA ILE A 237 -11.90 14.44 4.60
C ILE A 237 -11.56 14.12 3.14
N ASN A 238 -11.91 14.97 2.18
CA ASN A 238 -11.64 14.71 0.77
C ASN A 238 -10.13 14.82 0.48
N GLU A 239 -9.47 15.84 1.04
CA GLU A 239 -8.01 15.95 0.99
C GLU A 239 -7.34 14.79 1.74
N THR A 240 -7.90 14.34 2.88
CA THR A 240 -7.41 13.18 3.62
C THR A 240 -7.52 11.90 2.79
N LYS A 241 -8.63 11.69 2.09
CA LYS A 241 -8.83 10.58 1.14
C LYS A 241 -7.77 10.60 0.04
N LYS A 242 -7.56 11.72 -0.60
CA LYS A 242 -6.57 11.90 -1.68
C LYS A 242 -5.13 11.60 -1.24
N TRP A 243 -4.77 12.04 -0.04
CA TRP A 243 -3.41 11.90 0.47
C TRP A 243 -3.10 10.55 1.13
N TYR A 244 -4.05 9.91 1.83
CA TYR A 244 -3.76 8.83 2.76
C TYR A 244 -4.65 7.60 2.64
N ASN A 245 -5.70 7.64 1.80
CA ASN A 245 -6.57 6.50 1.51
C ASN A 245 -5.95 5.58 0.45
N GLY A 246 -6.71 4.57 0.02
CA GLY A 246 -6.46 3.79 -1.19
C GLY A 246 -5.87 2.42 -0.96
N TYR A 247 -5.56 2.03 0.28
CA TYR A 247 -5.27 0.64 0.56
C TYR A 247 -6.59 -0.14 0.61
N ASN A 248 -6.71 -1.12 -0.28
CA ASN A 248 -7.83 -2.05 -0.31
C ASN A 248 -7.42 -3.34 0.41
N VAL A 249 -8.17 -3.74 1.44
CA VAL A 249 -7.96 -5.00 2.15
C VAL A 249 -9.31 -5.69 2.25
N ASP A 250 -9.53 -6.72 1.45
CA ASP A 250 -10.83 -7.44 1.34
C ASP A 250 -12.03 -6.51 1.04
N GLY A 251 -11.85 -5.54 0.14
CA GLY A 251 -12.90 -4.57 -0.19
C GLY A 251 -13.04 -3.42 0.82
N ILE A 252 -12.27 -3.42 1.90
CA ILE A 252 -12.32 -2.37 2.94
C ILE A 252 -11.23 -1.34 2.66
N ALA A 253 -11.63 -0.06 2.62
CA ALA A 253 -10.70 1.06 2.49
C ALA A 253 -9.96 1.30 3.82
N ILE A 254 -8.62 1.15 3.78
CA ILE A 254 -7.75 1.30 4.94
C ILE A 254 -6.78 2.46 4.73
N TYR A 255 -6.61 3.28 5.75
CA TYR A 255 -5.70 4.42 5.81
C TYR A 255 -4.47 4.11 6.66
N ASN A 256 -3.34 4.71 6.31
CA ASN A 256 -2.15 4.64 7.15
C ASN A 256 -2.36 5.45 8.45
N PRO A 257 -2.34 4.81 9.64
CA PRO A 257 -2.60 5.48 10.91
C PRO A 257 -1.65 6.64 11.20
N ARG A 258 -0.36 6.46 10.85
CA ARG A 258 0.66 7.48 11.11
C ARG A 258 0.37 8.76 10.35
N SER A 259 0.02 8.64 9.08
CA SER A 259 -0.24 9.80 8.22
C SER A 259 -1.52 10.54 8.65
N VAL A 260 -2.57 9.79 9.00
CA VAL A 260 -3.82 10.38 9.52
C VAL A 260 -3.60 11.09 10.86
N VAL A 261 -2.87 10.48 11.81
CA VAL A 261 -2.56 11.11 13.10
C VAL A 261 -1.73 12.38 12.91
N GLU A 262 -0.73 12.35 12.03
CA GLU A 262 0.12 13.51 11.79
C GLU A 262 -0.63 14.67 11.13
N VAL A 263 -1.54 14.41 10.18
CA VAL A 263 -2.34 15.50 9.58
C VAL A 263 -3.32 16.07 10.60
N CYS A 264 -3.94 15.26 11.45
CA CYS A 264 -4.80 15.74 12.53
C CYS A 264 -4.04 16.68 13.49
N ARG A 265 -2.81 16.33 13.85
CA ARG A 265 -1.97 17.13 14.75
C ARG A 265 -1.41 18.40 14.10
N ARG A 266 -0.93 18.30 12.85
CA ARG A 266 -0.17 19.36 12.19
C ARG A 266 -1.01 20.23 11.28
N ARG A 267 -2.22 19.81 10.95
CA ARG A 267 -3.14 20.51 10.02
C ARG A 267 -2.50 20.81 8.67
N ARG A 268 -1.61 19.92 8.20
CA ARG A 268 -0.89 20.09 6.94
C ARG A 268 -0.83 18.76 6.19
N PHE A 269 -1.30 18.75 4.96
CA PHE A 269 -1.18 17.63 4.05
C PHE A 269 0.23 17.57 3.47
N THR A 270 0.93 16.49 3.68
CA THR A 270 2.29 16.24 3.19
C THR A 270 2.62 14.76 3.35
N ASN A 271 3.73 14.32 2.75
CA ASN A 271 4.22 12.96 2.93
C ASN A 271 4.81 12.79 4.35
N TYR A 272 4.15 11.96 5.16
CA TYR A 272 4.59 11.55 6.48
C TYR A 272 5.20 10.15 6.51
N TRP A 273 4.97 9.37 5.45
CA TRP A 273 5.39 7.97 5.38
C TRP A 273 6.89 7.83 5.09
N SER A 274 7.44 8.63 4.19
CA SER A 274 8.81 8.51 3.67
C SER A 274 9.91 9.01 4.59
N LYS A 275 9.59 9.66 5.71
CA LYS A 275 10.62 10.23 6.62
C LYS A 275 11.47 9.19 7.34
N THR A 276 11.36 7.90 7.02
CA THR A 276 12.11 6.82 7.65
C THR A 276 12.44 5.69 6.67
N GLU A 277 13.70 5.59 6.26
CA GLU A 277 14.42 4.42 5.69
C GLU A 277 13.83 3.66 4.47
N THR A 278 12.58 3.86 4.11
CA THR A 278 11.87 3.08 3.09
C THR A 278 12.34 3.35 1.66
N TYR A 279 13.01 4.45 1.41
CA TYR A 279 13.51 4.86 0.09
C TYR A 279 14.44 3.82 -0.56
N ASN A 280 15.27 3.13 0.22
CA ASN A 280 16.18 2.11 -0.31
C ASN A 280 15.46 0.82 -0.71
N ALA A 281 14.32 0.51 -0.11
CA ALA A 281 13.53 -0.67 -0.45
C ALA A 281 12.86 -0.57 -1.83
N LEU A 282 12.52 0.65 -2.29
CA LEU A 282 12.00 0.91 -3.64
C LEU A 282 13.08 0.95 -4.72
N LYS A 283 14.25 1.50 -4.40
CA LYS A 283 15.31 1.72 -5.40
C LYS A 283 15.79 0.43 -6.07
N MET A 284 15.93 -0.62 -5.29
CA MET A 284 16.48 -1.88 -5.79
C MET A 284 15.52 -2.60 -6.76
N PRO A 285 14.23 -2.82 -6.40
CA PRO A 285 13.26 -3.42 -7.31
C PRO A 285 13.00 -2.58 -8.58
N ILE A 286 12.88 -1.26 -8.44
CA ILE A 286 12.58 -0.36 -9.56
C ILE A 286 13.74 -0.29 -10.58
N ASN A 287 14.99 -0.44 -10.13
CA ASN A 287 16.14 -0.47 -11.02
C ASN A 287 16.28 -1.79 -11.80
N LEU A 288 15.59 -2.84 -11.39
CA LEU A 288 15.49 -4.11 -12.12
C LEU A 288 14.51 -3.96 -13.31
N ASN A 289 14.88 -3.24 -14.34
CA ASN A 289 14.02 -3.05 -15.52
C ASN A 289 13.95 -4.33 -16.37
N PHE A 290 13.11 -5.27 -16.00
CA PHE A 290 12.85 -6.50 -16.75
C PHE A 290 11.33 -6.74 -16.87
N ASP A 291 10.93 -7.52 -17.85
CA ASP A 291 9.55 -8.01 -18.08
C ASP A 291 8.50 -6.87 -18.11
N GLY A 292 8.85 -5.70 -18.67
CA GLY A 292 7.94 -4.57 -18.77
C GLY A 292 7.60 -3.89 -17.44
N LEU A 293 8.36 -4.16 -16.35
CA LEU A 293 8.14 -3.56 -15.03
C LEU A 293 8.06 -2.03 -15.09
N LYS A 294 8.95 -1.42 -15.89
CA LYS A 294 9.03 0.03 -16.05
C LYS A 294 7.74 0.60 -16.60
N GLU A 295 7.25 0.02 -17.69
CA GLU A 295 5.99 0.43 -18.32
C GLU A 295 4.78 0.26 -17.39
N LYS A 296 4.75 -0.82 -16.59
CA LYS A 296 3.70 -1.06 -15.60
C LYS A 296 3.70 0.04 -14.52
N ILE A 297 4.89 0.41 -14.02
CA ILE A 297 5.02 1.48 -13.01
C ILE A 297 4.65 2.84 -13.61
N GLU A 298 5.04 3.14 -14.84
CA GLU A 298 4.67 4.36 -15.56
C GLU A 298 3.14 4.52 -15.63
N LYS A 299 2.45 3.46 -16.04
CA LYS A 299 0.99 3.44 -16.11
C LYS A 299 0.34 3.67 -14.74
N MET A 300 0.88 3.05 -13.68
CA MET A 300 0.36 3.25 -12.32
C MET A 300 0.61 4.67 -11.80
N ILE A 301 1.78 5.28 -12.06
CA ILE A 301 2.04 6.69 -11.71
C ILE A 301 1.00 7.62 -12.36
N ALA A 302 0.51 7.26 -13.53
CA ALA A 302 -0.54 7.98 -14.22
C ALA A 302 -1.96 7.64 -13.79
N GLY A 303 -2.11 6.79 -12.81
CA GLY A 303 -3.41 6.44 -12.25
C GLY A 303 -4.13 5.30 -12.96
N GLU A 304 -3.41 4.47 -13.76
CA GLU A 304 -3.97 3.23 -14.32
C GLU A 304 -3.82 2.08 -13.32
N ASN A 305 -4.82 1.20 -13.29
CA ASN A 305 -4.74 -0.07 -12.60
C ASN A 305 -4.06 -1.09 -13.52
N ILE A 306 -3.18 -1.92 -12.97
CA ILE A 306 -2.45 -2.95 -13.71
C ILE A 306 -2.92 -4.32 -13.26
N ILE A 307 -3.25 -5.20 -14.20
CA ILE A 307 -3.56 -6.60 -13.90
C ILE A 307 -2.28 -7.29 -13.44
N LEU A 308 -2.39 -8.06 -12.37
CA LEU A 308 -1.26 -8.66 -11.65
C LEU A 308 -1.59 -10.09 -11.23
N ASP A 309 -0.67 -11.02 -11.52
CA ASP A 309 -0.69 -12.38 -10.96
C ASP A 309 0.25 -12.46 -9.73
N THR A 310 -0.33 -12.49 -8.53
CA THR A 310 0.43 -12.60 -7.28
C THR A 310 0.91 -14.02 -6.98
N GLY A 311 0.42 -15.02 -7.73
CA GLY A 311 0.67 -16.45 -7.47
C GLY A 311 2.12 -16.88 -7.69
N THR A 312 2.88 -16.18 -8.51
CA THR A 312 4.28 -16.49 -8.84
C THR A 312 5.27 -16.03 -7.77
N PHE A 313 4.90 -15.05 -6.95
CA PHE A 313 5.77 -14.50 -5.92
C PHE A 313 6.07 -15.51 -4.81
N GLN A 314 7.35 -15.69 -4.50
CA GLN A 314 7.84 -16.67 -3.51
C GLN A 314 7.92 -16.12 -2.08
N ASN A 315 7.42 -14.90 -1.85
CA ASN A 315 7.45 -14.19 -0.57
C ASN A 315 8.89 -13.93 -0.06
N ASP A 316 9.82 -13.66 -0.96
CA ASP A 316 11.19 -13.27 -0.63
C ASP A 316 11.60 -11.94 -1.30
N MET A 317 12.82 -11.46 -1.02
CA MET A 317 13.32 -10.19 -1.51
C MET A 317 14.39 -10.32 -2.59
N SER A 318 14.69 -11.52 -3.07
CA SER A 318 15.82 -11.77 -3.99
C SER A 318 15.44 -12.60 -5.22
N SER A 319 14.42 -13.46 -5.15
CA SER A 319 14.03 -14.37 -6.23
C SER A 319 12.92 -13.79 -7.09
N PHE A 320 13.24 -12.81 -7.94
CA PHE A 320 12.28 -12.22 -8.88
C PHE A 320 12.46 -12.84 -10.26
N HIS A 321 11.42 -13.47 -10.78
CA HIS A 321 11.39 -14.07 -12.12
C HIS A 321 10.57 -13.22 -13.10
N TYR A 322 9.54 -12.53 -12.60
CA TYR A 322 8.61 -11.73 -13.38
C TYR A 322 8.44 -10.34 -12.77
N ALA A 323 7.99 -9.37 -13.57
CA ALA A 323 7.61 -8.05 -13.07
C ALA A 323 6.54 -8.15 -11.97
N ASP A 324 5.67 -9.14 -12.07
CA ASP A 324 4.59 -9.40 -11.12
C ASP A 324 5.11 -9.76 -9.73
N ASP A 325 6.25 -10.46 -9.63
CA ASP A 325 6.89 -10.75 -8.33
C ASP A 325 7.32 -9.45 -7.61
N VAL A 326 7.91 -8.53 -8.37
CA VAL A 326 8.32 -7.21 -7.83
C VAL A 326 7.10 -6.39 -7.41
N LEU A 327 6.06 -6.36 -8.23
CA LEU A 327 4.83 -5.62 -7.90
C LEU A 327 4.14 -6.21 -6.68
N THR A 328 4.13 -7.54 -6.53
CA THR A 328 3.59 -8.22 -5.34
C THR A 328 4.40 -7.88 -4.09
N LEU A 329 5.73 -7.86 -4.18
CA LEU A 329 6.56 -7.37 -3.08
C LEU A 329 6.19 -5.93 -2.70
N LEU A 330 5.98 -5.05 -3.69
CA LEU A 330 5.60 -3.66 -3.43
C LEU A 330 4.21 -3.51 -2.78
N ILE A 331 3.30 -4.46 -3.00
CA ILE A 331 2.01 -4.52 -2.27
C ILE A 331 2.28 -4.81 -0.78
N HIS A 332 3.07 -5.82 -0.45
CA HIS A 332 3.38 -6.15 0.95
C HIS A 332 4.17 -5.05 1.66
N LEU A 333 5.05 -4.35 0.95
CA LEU A 333 5.77 -3.19 1.49
C LEU A 333 4.89 -1.95 1.64
N GLY A 334 3.68 -1.93 1.05
CA GLY A 334 2.73 -0.82 1.13
C GLY A 334 2.95 0.30 0.11
N TYR A 335 3.69 0.03 -0.96
CA TYR A 335 3.83 0.96 -2.09
C TYR A 335 2.71 0.82 -3.10
N LEU A 336 2.12 -0.36 -3.18
CA LEU A 336 0.97 -0.65 -4.01
C LEU A 336 -0.17 -1.20 -3.14
N THR A 337 -1.36 -1.16 -3.67
CA THR A 337 -2.52 -1.87 -3.15
C THR A 337 -3.03 -2.84 -4.20
N TYR A 338 -3.82 -3.81 -3.78
CA TYR A 338 -4.30 -4.90 -4.61
C TYR A 338 -5.79 -5.12 -4.39
N ASP A 339 -6.49 -5.49 -5.44
CA ASP A 339 -7.87 -5.94 -5.39
C ASP A 339 -7.95 -7.37 -5.92
N PHE A 340 -8.37 -8.28 -5.05
CA PHE A 340 -8.41 -9.71 -5.34
C PHE A 340 -9.46 -10.05 -6.41
N ASP A 341 -10.60 -9.37 -6.42
CA ASP A 341 -11.72 -9.69 -7.32
C ASP A 341 -11.38 -9.27 -8.76
N THR A 342 -10.73 -8.13 -8.92
CA THR A 342 -10.30 -7.61 -10.24
C THR A 342 -8.90 -8.05 -10.63
N GLN A 343 -8.15 -8.69 -9.73
CA GLN A 343 -6.74 -9.06 -9.88
C GLN A 343 -5.88 -7.88 -10.37
N SER A 344 -6.11 -6.69 -9.82
CA SER A 344 -5.42 -5.49 -10.25
C SER A 344 -4.75 -4.76 -9.08
N CYS A 345 -3.65 -4.08 -9.39
CA CYS A 345 -2.92 -3.26 -8.44
C CYS A 345 -2.76 -1.82 -8.94
N TRP A 346 -2.59 -0.87 -7.99
CA TRP A 346 -2.37 0.55 -8.27
C TRP A 346 -1.62 1.23 -7.14
N ILE A 347 -1.14 2.45 -7.38
CA ILE A 347 -0.56 3.32 -6.35
C ILE A 347 -1.70 3.86 -5.48
N PRO A 348 -1.71 3.62 -4.16
CA PRO A 348 -2.89 3.87 -3.34
C PRO A 348 -3.25 5.35 -3.20
N ASN A 349 -2.27 6.25 -3.11
CA ASN A 349 -2.53 7.66 -2.78
C ASN A 349 -1.37 8.59 -3.18
N MET A 350 -1.58 9.89 -3.01
CA MET A 350 -0.58 10.92 -3.34
C MET A 350 0.70 10.83 -2.51
N GLU A 351 0.62 10.40 -1.25
CA GLU A 351 1.77 10.24 -0.39
C GLU A 351 2.77 9.23 -0.98
N VAL A 352 2.25 8.06 -1.39
CA VAL A 352 3.03 7.00 -2.03
C VAL A 352 3.43 7.35 -3.46
N GLN A 353 2.55 8.01 -4.22
CA GLN A 353 2.87 8.48 -5.58
C GLN A 353 4.11 9.41 -5.57
N GLN A 354 4.21 10.31 -4.59
CA GLN A 354 5.40 11.16 -4.45
C GLN A 354 6.68 10.35 -4.21
N GLU A 355 6.59 9.23 -3.51
CA GLU A 355 7.75 8.35 -3.30
C GLU A 355 8.19 7.66 -4.59
N PHE A 356 7.25 7.16 -5.40
CA PHE A 356 7.58 6.63 -6.72
C PHE A 356 8.29 7.69 -7.56
N VAL A 357 7.73 8.89 -7.68
CA VAL A 357 8.33 10.00 -8.44
C VAL A 357 9.73 10.36 -7.93
N ARG A 358 9.96 10.35 -6.61
CA ARG A 358 11.30 10.61 -6.03
C ARG A 358 12.28 9.48 -6.32
N SER A 359 11.82 8.23 -6.24
CA SER A 359 12.67 7.05 -6.42
C SER A 359 13.16 6.92 -7.86
N ILE A 360 12.33 7.27 -8.83
CA ILE A 360 12.69 7.24 -10.25
C ILE A 360 13.64 8.39 -10.65
N LYS A 361 13.66 9.54 -9.93
CA LYS A 361 14.57 10.66 -10.20
C LYS A 361 16.07 10.33 -10.09
N GLY A 362 16.43 9.22 -9.48
CA GLY A 362 17.83 8.82 -9.27
C GLY A 362 18.28 7.59 -10.06
N GLY A 363 17.47 7.01 -10.96
CA GLY A 363 17.72 5.68 -11.51
C GLY A 363 17.67 5.52 -13.04
N GLY A 364 18.00 6.54 -13.85
CA GLY A 364 18.00 6.42 -15.32
C GLY A 364 16.58 6.45 -15.93
N TRP A 365 15.65 7.07 -15.24
CA TRP A 365 14.26 7.25 -15.63
C TRP A 365 13.97 8.66 -16.17
N GLU A 366 15.02 9.40 -16.57
CA GLU A 366 14.87 10.76 -17.09
C GLU A 366 13.80 10.89 -18.18
N PRO A 367 13.63 9.94 -19.13
CA PRO A 367 12.56 10.05 -20.13
C PRO A 367 11.17 10.05 -19.51
N VAL A 368 10.93 9.21 -18.48
CA VAL A 368 9.62 9.12 -17.78
C VAL A 368 9.33 10.37 -16.98
N ILE A 369 10.34 10.85 -16.25
CA ILE A 369 10.23 12.09 -15.45
C ILE A 369 9.93 13.26 -16.37
N ASN A 370 10.61 13.32 -17.51
CA ASN A 370 10.38 14.36 -18.50
C ASN A 370 8.95 14.27 -19.05
N ALA A 371 8.46 13.07 -19.37
CA ALA A 371 7.08 12.87 -19.83
C ALA A 371 6.04 13.29 -18.78
N ILE A 372 6.26 12.95 -17.50
CA ILE A 372 5.38 13.37 -16.40
C ILE A 372 5.42 14.90 -16.23
N ASN A 373 6.61 15.51 -16.20
CA ASN A 373 6.76 16.95 -16.05
C ASN A 373 6.15 17.69 -17.25
N GLN A 374 6.36 17.19 -18.46
CA GLN A 374 5.76 17.73 -19.69
C GLN A 374 4.23 17.63 -19.65
N SER A 375 3.68 16.51 -19.15
CA SER A 375 2.24 16.36 -19.01
C SER A 375 1.64 17.31 -17.97
N GLU A 376 2.32 17.54 -16.84
CA GLU A 376 1.91 18.58 -15.88
C GLU A 376 1.99 19.98 -16.47
N GLU A 377 3.05 20.27 -17.23
CA GLU A 377 3.23 21.55 -17.94
C GLU A 377 2.13 21.75 -18.98
N CYS A 378 1.80 20.70 -19.76
CA CYS A 378 0.74 20.71 -20.75
C CYS A 378 -0.62 21.04 -20.13
N LEU A 379 -0.97 20.39 -19.02
CA LEU A 379 -2.21 20.68 -18.30
C LEU A 379 -2.24 22.12 -17.77
N LYS A 380 -1.17 22.58 -17.14
CA LYS A 380 -1.06 23.97 -16.65
C LYS A 380 -1.16 25.01 -17.79
N ALA A 381 -0.47 24.75 -18.90
CA ALA A 381 -0.54 25.58 -20.10
C ALA A 381 -1.98 25.65 -20.66
N THR A 382 -2.67 24.53 -20.71
CA THR A 382 -4.08 24.48 -21.14
C THR A 382 -4.97 25.32 -20.21
N LEU A 383 -4.82 25.16 -18.90
CA LEU A 383 -5.59 25.92 -17.90
C LEU A 383 -5.30 27.42 -17.95
N SER A 384 -4.09 27.83 -18.30
CA SER A 384 -3.71 29.23 -18.47
C SER A 384 -4.04 29.83 -19.84
N GLY A 385 -4.27 28.98 -20.87
CA GLY A 385 -4.52 29.40 -22.25
C GLY A 385 -3.25 29.57 -23.09
N ASP A 386 -2.13 28.95 -22.69
CA ASP A 386 -0.86 29.00 -23.42
C ASP A 386 -0.84 27.96 -24.57
N GLU A 387 -1.33 28.40 -25.74
CA GLU A 387 -1.47 27.61 -26.97
C GLU A 387 -0.13 27.08 -27.49
N GLU A 388 0.94 27.89 -27.36
CA GLU A 388 2.26 27.56 -27.89
C GLU A 388 2.91 26.42 -27.11
N THR A 389 2.84 26.47 -25.79
CA THR A 389 3.36 25.41 -24.92
C THR A 389 2.60 24.11 -25.12
N VAL A 390 1.27 24.13 -25.22
CA VAL A 390 0.47 22.92 -25.49
C VAL A 390 0.85 22.31 -26.85
N ALA A 391 0.93 23.12 -27.91
CA ALA A 391 1.31 22.62 -29.25
C ALA A 391 2.70 21.98 -29.24
N ARG A 392 3.68 22.61 -28.59
CA ARG A 392 5.05 22.13 -28.47
C ARG A 392 5.12 20.78 -27.74
N ILE A 393 4.41 20.63 -26.62
CA ILE A 393 4.44 19.39 -25.82
C ILE A 393 3.75 18.26 -26.56
N VAL A 394 2.61 18.50 -27.19
CA VAL A 394 1.92 17.50 -28.02
C VAL A 394 2.80 17.07 -29.21
N GLU A 395 3.50 18.00 -29.85
CA GLU A 395 4.46 17.74 -30.94
C GLU A 395 5.60 16.84 -30.46
N GLN A 396 6.23 17.17 -29.34
CA GLN A 396 7.31 16.38 -28.76
C GLN A 396 6.83 14.99 -28.37
N THR A 397 5.69 14.86 -27.72
CA THR A 397 5.06 13.56 -27.38
C THR A 397 4.79 12.73 -28.62
N HIS A 398 4.36 13.35 -29.74
CA HIS A 398 4.12 12.67 -31.00
C HIS A 398 5.42 12.13 -31.60
N GLN A 399 6.52 12.90 -31.55
CA GLN A 399 7.82 12.48 -32.07
C GLN A 399 8.43 11.32 -31.27
N GLU A 400 8.35 11.38 -29.95
CA GLU A 400 8.88 10.35 -29.04
C GLU A 400 8.14 9.00 -29.17
N ASN A 401 6.87 9.01 -29.55
CA ASN A 401 6.00 7.83 -29.64
C ASN A 401 5.70 7.35 -31.08
N THR A 402 6.42 7.82 -32.08
CA THR A 402 6.19 7.45 -33.50
C THR A 402 6.32 5.97 -33.81
N SER A 403 7.04 5.18 -33.01
CA SER A 403 7.18 3.73 -33.17
C SER A 403 5.90 2.94 -32.82
N ILE A 404 5.05 3.49 -31.95
CA ILE A 404 3.78 2.87 -31.52
C ILE A 404 2.64 3.27 -32.46
N ILE A 405 2.75 4.43 -33.12
CA ILE A 405 1.67 5.03 -33.92
C ILE A 405 2.04 4.98 -35.41
N LYS A 406 2.01 3.78 -35.98
CA LYS A 406 2.16 3.59 -37.44
C LYS A 406 0.99 4.13 -38.28
N TYR A 407 -0.10 4.55 -37.65
CA TYR A 407 -1.29 5.06 -38.32
C TYR A 407 -1.35 6.59 -38.20
N ASN A 408 -1.37 7.26 -39.36
CA ASN A 408 -1.50 8.71 -39.47
C ASN A 408 -2.99 9.09 -39.57
N ASP A 409 -3.75 8.90 -38.52
CA ASP A 409 -5.18 9.25 -38.44
C ASP A 409 -5.51 10.03 -37.14
N GLU A 410 -6.75 10.47 -37.01
CA GLU A 410 -7.23 11.19 -35.82
C GLU A 410 -7.17 10.33 -34.57
N ASN A 411 -7.30 9.00 -34.67
CA ASN A 411 -7.16 8.08 -33.56
C ASN A 411 -5.72 8.04 -33.02
N ALA A 412 -4.73 8.07 -33.90
CA ALA A 412 -3.33 8.17 -33.51
C ALA A 412 -3.05 9.48 -32.78
N LEU A 413 -3.58 10.60 -33.28
CA LEU A 413 -3.47 11.89 -32.61
C LEU A 413 -4.17 11.88 -31.25
N ALA A 414 -5.33 11.25 -31.13
CA ALA A 414 -6.03 11.10 -29.84
C ALA A 414 -5.19 10.34 -28.81
N CYS A 415 -4.45 9.30 -29.22
CA CYS A 415 -3.51 8.60 -28.36
C CYS A 415 -2.37 9.52 -27.88
N VAL A 416 -1.76 10.28 -28.81
CA VAL A 416 -0.70 11.25 -28.49
C VAL A 416 -1.18 12.29 -27.49
N VAL A 417 -2.36 12.87 -27.72
CA VAL A 417 -2.94 13.88 -26.82
C VAL A 417 -3.25 13.26 -25.45
N THR A 418 -3.77 12.04 -25.40
CA THR A 418 -3.99 11.35 -24.12
C THR A 418 -2.69 11.15 -23.35
N LEU A 419 -1.58 10.87 -24.02
CA LEU A 419 -0.25 10.77 -23.40
C LEU A 419 0.27 12.14 -22.95
N ALA A 420 0.12 13.19 -23.78
CA ALA A 420 0.54 14.55 -23.43
C ALA A 420 -0.21 15.13 -22.22
N PHE A 421 -1.44 14.64 -21.96
CA PHE A 421 -2.25 15.02 -20.79
C PHE A 421 -2.30 13.91 -19.74
N TYR A 422 -1.30 13.08 -19.65
CA TYR A 422 -1.28 11.89 -18.83
C TYR A 422 -1.60 12.14 -17.35
N THR A 423 -1.01 13.17 -16.75
CA THR A 423 -1.21 13.55 -15.35
C THR A 423 -2.58 14.17 -15.06
N ALA A 424 -3.33 14.59 -16.09
CA ALA A 424 -4.69 15.11 -15.93
C ALA A 424 -5.63 14.08 -15.27
N ARG A 425 -5.35 12.79 -15.38
CA ARG A 425 -6.13 11.70 -14.73
C ARG A 425 -6.21 11.82 -13.22
N ASN A 426 -5.30 12.55 -12.59
CA ASN A 426 -5.34 12.80 -11.14
C ASN A 426 -6.53 13.67 -10.72
N GLN A 427 -6.97 14.57 -11.62
CA GLN A 427 -8.04 15.55 -11.34
C GLN A 427 -9.27 15.33 -12.23
N TYR A 428 -9.12 14.58 -13.33
CA TYR A 428 -10.14 14.42 -14.36
C TYR A 428 -10.45 12.95 -14.65
N GLU A 429 -11.69 12.68 -14.99
CA GLU A 429 -12.09 11.52 -15.77
C GLU A 429 -11.89 11.83 -17.26
N ILE A 430 -11.07 11.05 -17.95
CA ILE A 430 -10.78 11.25 -19.38
C ILE A 430 -11.69 10.34 -20.20
N ILE A 431 -12.55 10.95 -21.01
CA ILE A 431 -13.51 10.24 -21.85
C ILE A 431 -13.15 10.49 -23.33
N ARG A 432 -12.88 9.43 -24.07
CA ARG A 432 -12.74 9.48 -25.53
C ARG A 432 -14.12 9.33 -26.18
N GLU A 433 -14.30 10.03 -27.28
CA GLU A 433 -15.57 10.00 -28.06
C GLU A 433 -16.79 10.33 -27.19
N LEU A 434 -16.72 11.41 -26.40
CA LEU A 434 -17.86 11.83 -25.58
C LEU A 434 -19.04 12.20 -26.49
N PRO A 435 -20.20 11.54 -26.38
CA PRO A 435 -21.37 11.87 -27.17
C PRO A 435 -21.81 13.32 -26.91
N THR A 436 -21.99 14.09 -27.97
CA THR A 436 -22.60 15.42 -27.95
C THR A 436 -23.95 15.39 -28.67
N GLY A 437 -24.79 16.38 -28.49
CA GLY A 437 -26.12 16.39 -29.14
C GLY A 437 -26.10 16.31 -30.69
N LYS A 438 -24.97 16.60 -31.34
CA LYS A 438 -24.76 16.56 -32.79
C LYS A 438 -23.45 15.85 -33.20
N GLY A 439 -23.01 14.84 -32.46
CA GLY A 439 -21.81 14.06 -32.77
C GLY A 439 -21.03 13.71 -31.48
N TYR A 440 -19.71 13.58 -31.61
CA TYR A 440 -18.81 13.20 -30.50
C TYR A 440 -17.69 14.24 -30.37
N ALA A 441 -17.33 14.60 -29.13
CA ALA A 441 -16.06 15.27 -28.86
C ALA A 441 -14.95 14.21 -28.80
N ASP A 442 -13.81 14.47 -29.42
CA ASP A 442 -12.76 13.46 -29.53
C ASP A 442 -12.21 13.05 -28.16
N ILE A 443 -11.98 14.04 -27.27
CA ILE A 443 -11.57 13.80 -25.88
C ILE A 443 -12.23 14.84 -24.97
N ALA A 444 -12.76 14.38 -23.85
CA ALA A 444 -13.25 15.26 -22.78
C ALA A 444 -12.58 14.90 -21.45
N PHE A 445 -12.19 15.92 -20.73
CA PHE A 445 -11.66 15.84 -19.36
C PHE A 445 -12.72 16.40 -18.43
N LEU A 446 -13.44 15.52 -17.74
CA LEU A 446 -14.46 15.92 -16.78
C LEU A 446 -13.86 15.93 -15.37
N PRO A 447 -13.99 17.04 -14.61
CA PRO A 447 -13.51 17.08 -13.23
C PRO A 447 -14.04 15.92 -12.42
N ARG A 448 -13.18 15.28 -11.64
CA ARG A 448 -13.61 14.26 -10.68
C ARG A 448 -14.49 14.89 -9.59
N PRO A 449 -15.33 14.13 -8.91
CA PRO A 449 -16.09 14.65 -7.78
C PRO A 449 -15.16 15.36 -6.78
N ASN A 450 -15.54 16.57 -6.36
CA ASN A 450 -14.80 17.45 -5.45
C ASN A 450 -13.54 18.17 -6.00
N GLU A 451 -13.20 18.01 -7.28
CA GLU A 451 -12.17 18.83 -7.92
C GLU A 451 -12.78 20.13 -8.43
N ASN A 452 -12.22 21.27 -8.00
CA ASN A 452 -12.68 22.61 -8.42
C ASN A 452 -11.80 23.12 -9.57
N VAL A 453 -11.88 22.44 -10.71
CA VAL A 453 -11.12 22.76 -11.93
C VAL A 453 -12.08 22.83 -13.12
N PRO A 454 -11.79 23.60 -14.19
CA PRO A 454 -12.63 23.67 -15.36
C PRO A 454 -12.69 22.34 -16.12
N ALA A 455 -13.83 22.01 -16.75
CA ALA A 455 -13.87 20.91 -17.70
C ALA A 455 -13.12 21.29 -18.99
N ILE A 456 -12.46 20.31 -19.64
CA ILE A 456 -11.71 20.56 -20.87
C ILE A 456 -12.30 19.67 -21.99
N VAL A 457 -12.56 20.26 -23.14
CA VAL A 457 -13.04 19.55 -24.33
C VAL A 457 -12.04 19.73 -25.45
N VAL A 458 -11.52 18.64 -25.97
CA VAL A 458 -10.51 18.64 -27.03
C VAL A 458 -11.11 18.10 -28.33
N GLU A 459 -10.91 18.82 -29.39
CA GLU A 459 -11.21 18.38 -30.76
C GLU A 459 -9.93 18.31 -31.58
N LEU A 460 -9.78 17.25 -32.35
CA LEU A 460 -8.58 16.93 -33.08
C LEU A 460 -8.81 17.11 -34.59
N LYS A 461 -7.83 17.64 -35.28
CA LYS A 461 -7.86 17.75 -36.76
C LYS A 461 -6.51 17.34 -37.34
N LYS A 462 -6.58 16.88 -38.57
CA LYS A 462 -5.42 16.56 -39.38
C LYS A 462 -5.45 17.38 -40.65
N GLU A 463 -4.30 17.99 -41.03
CA GLU A 463 -4.13 18.79 -42.25
C GLU A 463 -5.18 19.93 -42.42
N GLN A 464 -5.62 20.51 -41.29
CA GLN A 464 -6.60 21.60 -41.24
C GLN A 464 -6.09 22.71 -40.28
N ASP A 465 -6.89 23.75 -40.06
CA ASP A 465 -6.60 24.78 -39.07
C ASP A 465 -7.21 24.40 -37.72
N ALA A 466 -6.46 24.62 -36.63
CA ALA A 466 -6.94 24.35 -35.28
C ALA A 466 -8.18 25.19 -34.90
N SER A 467 -8.41 26.34 -35.55
CA SER A 467 -9.61 27.16 -35.38
C SER A 467 -10.88 26.43 -35.87
N ILE A 468 -10.76 25.59 -36.87
CA ILE A 468 -11.89 24.78 -37.38
C ILE A 468 -12.34 23.76 -36.31
N ALA A 469 -11.39 23.21 -35.57
CA ALA A 469 -11.69 22.34 -34.42
C ALA A 469 -12.54 23.09 -33.37
N LEU A 470 -12.18 24.32 -33.01
CA LEU A 470 -12.97 25.13 -32.08
C LEU A 470 -14.37 25.46 -32.60
N GLU A 471 -14.51 25.84 -33.85
CA GLU A 471 -15.83 26.07 -34.46
C GLU A 471 -16.71 24.81 -34.43
N GLN A 472 -16.11 23.65 -34.65
CA GLN A 472 -16.82 22.39 -34.57
C GLN A 472 -17.31 22.11 -33.13
N ILE A 473 -16.51 22.36 -32.09
CA ILE A 473 -16.95 22.23 -30.69
C ILE A 473 -18.11 23.17 -30.40
N ARG A 474 -18.03 24.44 -30.82
CA ARG A 474 -19.09 25.44 -30.60
C ARG A 474 -20.43 25.07 -31.25
N ASN A 475 -20.39 24.44 -32.41
CA ASN A 475 -21.59 24.04 -33.18
C ASN A 475 -22.23 22.76 -32.66
N ARG A 476 -21.56 22.00 -31.78
CA ARG A 476 -22.06 20.79 -31.15
C ARG A 476 -22.78 21.14 -29.84
N GLN A 477 -24.04 20.73 -29.71
CA GLN A 477 -24.77 20.83 -28.45
C GLN A 477 -24.21 19.80 -27.46
N TYR A 478 -23.66 20.29 -26.36
CA TYR A 478 -23.11 19.44 -25.31
C TYR A 478 -24.17 18.52 -24.71
N THR A 479 -23.77 17.28 -24.38
CA THR A 479 -24.63 16.29 -23.71
C THR A 479 -25.07 16.77 -22.33
N GLU A 480 -26.06 16.08 -21.76
CA GLU A 480 -26.52 16.28 -20.37
C GLU A 480 -25.35 16.28 -19.36
N LYS A 481 -24.30 15.45 -19.58
CA LYS A 481 -23.11 15.41 -18.70
C LYS A 481 -22.35 16.73 -18.63
N LEU A 482 -22.15 17.43 -19.76
CA LEU A 482 -21.51 18.73 -19.81
C LEU A 482 -22.48 19.89 -19.51
N SER A 483 -23.79 19.71 -19.79
CA SER A 483 -24.83 20.69 -19.45
C SER A 483 -25.11 20.73 -17.96
N ALA A 484 -24.93 19.63 -17.26
CA ALA A 484 -25.03 19.55 -15.80
C ALA A 484 -23.83 20.18 -15.06
N TYR A 485 -22.70 20.37 -15.78
CA TYR A 485 -21.52 21.02 -15.21
C TYR A 485 -21.70 22.55 -15.20
N SER A 486 -21.70 23.16 -14.03
CA SER A 486 -21.95 24.59 -13.82
C SER A 486 -20.67 25.45 -13.79
N GLY A 487 -19.50 24.84 -13.98
CA GLY A 487 -18.20 25.52 -13.93
C GLY A 487 -17.71 26.04 -15.29
N GLU A 488 -16.51 26.60 -15.30
CA GLU A 488 -15.80 27.05 -16.50
C GLU A 488 -15.49 25.84 -17.42
N ILE A 489 -15.61 26.02 -18.72
CA ILE A 489 -15.27 25.00 -19.73
C ILE A 489 -14.17 25.57 -20.63
N ILE A 490 -13.11 24.81 -20.85
CA ILE A 490 -12.02 25.14 -21.77
C ILE A 490 -12.17 24.29 -23.03
N LEU A 491 -12.26 24.97 -24.16
CA LEU A 491 -12.26 24.35 -25.47
C LEU A 491 -10.85 24.35 -26.05
N VAL A 492 -10.36 23.21 -26.53
CA VAL A 492 -9.02 23.04 -27.07
C VAL A 492 -9.11 22.42 -28.47
N GLY A 493 -8.66 23.14 -29.49
CA GLY A 493 -8.51 22.63 -30.83
C GLY A 493 -7.05 22.28 -31.10
N ILE A 494 -6.74 21.03 -31.44
CA ILE A 494 -5.39 20.58 -31.78
C ILE A 494 -5.38 20.07 -33.22
N ASN A 495 -4.42 20.53 -34.01
CA ASN A 495 -4.20 20.06 -35.37
C ASN A 495 -2.73 19.74 -35.60
N TYR A 496 -2.44 18.80 -36.52
CA TYR A 496 -1.11 18.67 -37.08
C TYR A 496 -1.11 18.67 -38.59
N THR A 497 0.00 19.18 -39.15
CA THR A 497 0.30 19.13 -40.59
C THR A 497 1.61 18.37 -40.77
N THR A 498 1.67 17.54 -41.83
CA THR A 498 2.85 16.74 -42.16
C THR A 498 3.65 17.46 -43.26
N ASP A 499 4.96 17.71 -43.01
CA ASP A 499 5.85 18.20 -44.06
C ASP A 499 6.11 17.09 -45.09
N PRO A 500 5.77 17.29 -46.37
CA PRO A 500 5.91 16.26 -47.41
C PRO A 500 7.34 15.80 -47.64
N ASN A 501 8.35 16.61 -47.30
CA ASN A 501 9.75 16.32 -47.58
C ASN A 501 10.48 15.63 -46.39
N THR A 502 10.02 15.90 -45.16
CA THR A 502 10.70 15.44 -43.94
C THR A 502 9.85 14.49 -43.11
N GLU A 503 8.59 14.27 -43.47
CA GLU A 503 7.57 13.56 -42.68
C GLU A 503 7.38 14.16 -41.26
N TYR A 504 7.95 15.35 -41.00
CA TYR A 504 7.84 16.06 -39.76
C TYR A 504 6.41 16.54 -39.52
N LYS A 505 5.91 16.31 -38.28
CA LYS A 505 4.54 16.66 -37.89
C LYS A 505 4.55 17.90 -37.03
N LYS A 506 4.16 19.03 -37.63
CA LYS A 506 4.03 20.32 -36.94
C LYS A 506 2.65 20.45 -36.32
N HIS A 507 2.59 20.69 -35.02
CA HIS A 507 1.34 20.83 -34.27
C HIS A 507 0.97 22.29 -34.07
N THR A 508 -0.33 22.56 -34.02
CA THR A 508 -0.92 23.86 -33.67
C THR A 508 -2.05 23.65 -32.67
N CYS A 509 -2.20 24.57 -31.75
CA CYS A 509 -3.23 24.55 -30.71
C CYS A 509 -3.99 25.88 -30.69
N ARG A 510 -5.29 25.83 -30.38
CA ARG A 510 -6.13 26.97 -30.04
C ARG A 510 -6.95 26.67 -28.81
N ILE A 511 -7.01 27.64 -27.89
CA ILE A 511 -7.65 27.49 -26.59
C ILE A 511 -8.66 28.62 -26.39
N GLU A 512 -9.87 28.28 -25.97
CA GLU A 512 -10.91 29.22 -25.63
C GLU A 512 -11.59 28.88 -24.31
N LYS A 513 -11.81 29.85 -23.47
CA LYS A 513 -12.51 29.69 -22.18
C LYS A 513 -13.95 30.17 -22.30
N ILE A 514 -14.88 29.32 -21.86
CA ILE A 514 -16.30 29.67 -21.81
C ILE A 514 -16.74 29.61 -20.34
N VAL A 515 -17.25 30.75 -19.86
CA VAL A 515 -17.94 30.80 -18.57
C VAL A 515 -19.43 30.69 -18.85
N LYS A 516 -20.08 29.66 -18.23
CA LYS A 516 -21.54 29.50 -18.32
C LYS A 516 -22.30 30.47 -17.42
#